data_90cda2886507efb210aeb9c1c89e2c6d
#
_entry.id   90cda2886507efb210aeb9c1c89e2c6d
#
_cell.length_a   1.000
_cell.length_b   1.000
_cell.length_c   1.000
_cell.angle_alpha   90.00
_cell.angle_beta   90.00
_cell.angle_gamma   90.00
#
_symmetry.space_group_name_H-M   'P 1'
#
loop_
_entity.id
_entity.type
_entity.pdbx_description
1 polymer ?
#
loop_
_entity_poly.entity_id
_entity_poly.type
_entity_poly.pdbx_seq_one_letter_code
_entity_poly.pdbx_strand_id
1 'polypeptide(L)'
;MANNFGLWEHEAIQGRCFMIRFRSRELMLEKAFRENRRVTFEEVSAATGINRTTLSKMANQRGYNTTTGNLSGLCKYLGCGVGDVAEYVDIE
;
A
#
# COMPACT_ATOMS: atom_id res chain seq x y z
N MET A 1 5.13 -14.37 -22.49
CA MET A 1 4.98 -14.97 -21.76
C MET A 1 6.00 -15.39 -20.86
N ALA A 2 6.52 -16.49 -20.94
CA ALA A 2 7.55 -16.91 -20.04
C ALA A 2 8.67 -15.94 -19.98
N ASN A 3 8.83 -15.20 -20.99
CA ASN A 3 9.89 -14.24 -21.06
C ASN A 3 9.81 -13.19 -20.01
N ASN A 4 8.65 -12.82 -19.60
CA ASN A 4 8.51 -11.78 -18.61
C ASN A 4 9.05 -12.22 -17.28
N PHE A 5 8.86 -13.49 -16.94
CA PHE A 5 9.38 -13.98 -15.70
C PHE A 5 10.89 -14.01 -15.73
N GLY A 6 11.46 -14.37 -16.86
CA GLY A 6 12.91 -14.38 -16.99
C GLY A 6 13.51 -13.00 -16.80
N LEU A 7 12.84 -11.99 -17.31
CA LEU A 7 13.32 -10.63 -17.18
C LEU A 7 13.30 -10.18 -15.72
N TRP A 8 12.27 -10.56 -14.99
CA TRP A 8 12.20 -10.22 -13.60
C TRP A 8 13.34 -10.83 -12.81
N GLU A 9 13.59 -12.10 -13.02
CA GLU A 9 14.65 -12.78 -12.32
C GLU A 9 16.00 -12.18 -12.67
N HIS A 10 16.16 -11.79 -13.91
CA HIS A 10 17.42 -11.22 -14.34
C HIS A 10 17.67 -9.88 -13.65
N GLU A 11 16.67 -9.05 -13.52
CA GLU A 11 16.83 -7.78 -12.85
C GLU A 11 17.15 -7.97 -11.38
N ALA A 12 16.53 -8.94 -10.75
CA ALA A 12 16.81 -9.21 -9.36
C ALA A 12 18.26 -9.65 -9.19
N ILE A 13 18.74 -10.44 -10.12
CA ILE A 13 20.11 -10.93 -10.09
C ILE A 13 21.10 -9.79 -10.22
N GLN A 14 20.72 -8.74 -10.88
CA GLN A 14 21.60 -7.59 -11.06
C GLN A 14 21.68 -6.71 -9.82
N GLY A 15 21.09 -7.14 -8.73
CA GLY A 15 21.24 -6.43 -7.49
C GLY A 15 20.18 -5.39 -7.21
N ARG A 16 19.25 -5.21 -8.12
CA ARG A 16 18.18 -4.26 -7.89
C ARG A 16 17.12 -4.89 -7.01
N CYS A 17 16.52 -4.09 -6.19
CA CYS A 17 15.53 -4.58 -5.25
C CYS A 17 14.18 -3.93 -5.54
N PHE A 18 13.19 -4.76 -5.79
CA PHE A 18 11.84 -4.27 -6.06
C PHE A 18 10.93 -4.75 -4.95
N MET A 19 10.04 -3.91 -4.51
CA MET A 19 9.06 -4.32 -3.51
C MET A 19 7.77 -3.54 -3.67
N ILE A 20 6.74 -4.04 -3.04
CA ILE A 20 5.46 -3.35 -3.02
C ILE A 20 5.51 -2.27 -1.95
N ARG A 21 5.14 -1.08 -2.32
CA ARG A 21 5.04 0.05 -1.41
C ARG A 21 3.57 0.41 -1.29
N PHE A 22 3.11 0.65 -0.07
CA PHE A 22 1.73 1.07 0.14
C PHE A 22 1.67 2.58 0.30
N ARG A 23 0.74 3.19 -0.40
CA ARG A 23 0.56 4.64 -0.38
C ARG A 23 -0.56 5.08 0.53
N SER A 24 -0.87 4.28 1.53
CA SER A 24 -2.00 4.55 2.40
C SER A 24 -1.88 5.89 3.13
N ARG A 25 -0.67 6.26 3.56
CA ARG A 25 -0.48 7.53 4.23
C ARG A 25 -0.78 8.71 3.30
N GLU A 26 -0.31 8.64 2.08
CA GLU A 26 -0.55 9.69 1.09
C GLU A 26 -2.03 9.82 0.80
N LEU A 27 -2.71 8.70 0.65
CA LEU A 27 -4.15 8.71 0.34
C LEU A 27 -4.96 9.22 1.52
N MET A 28 -4.53 8.90 2.74
CA MET A 28 -5.17 9.44 3.93
C MET A 28 -5.03 10.96 3.98
N LEU A 29 -3.86 11.48 3.62
CA LEU A 29 -3.65 12.92 3.60
C LEU A 29 -4.50 13.59 2.53
N GLU A 30 -4.63 12.95 1.38
CA GLU A 30 -5.50 13.48 0.33
C GLU A 30 -6.95 13.51 0.76
N LYS A 31 -7.39 12.45 1.43
CA LYS A 31 -8.76 12.42 1.93
C LYS A 31 -8.98 13.50 2.97
N ALA A 32 -8.00 13.70 3.85
CA ALA A 32 -8.08 14.75 4.86
C ALA A 32 -8.20 16.12 4.22
N PHE A 33 -7.45 16.35 3.16
CA PHE A 33 -7.48 17.61 2.45
C PHE A 33 -8.85 17.83 1.78
N ARG A 34 -9.35 16.79 1.08
CA ARG A 34 -10.64 16.91 0.41
C ARG A 34 -11.79 17.18 1.37
N GLU A 35 -11.73 16.56 2.55
CA GLU A 35 -12.81 16.67 3.52
C GLU A 35 -12.57 17.75 4.56
N ASN A 36 -11.43 18.42 4.46
CA ASN A 36 -11.06 19.50 5.36
C ASN A 36 -11.13 19.07 6.81
N ARG A 37 -10.55 17.88 7.11
CA ARG A 37 -10.50 17.36 8.45
C ARG A 37 -9.36 16.38 8.57
N ARG A 38 -9.04 16.01 9.78
CA ARG A 38 -7.98 15.07 10.03
C ARG A 38 -8.45 13.65 9.82
N VAL A 39 -7.60 12.81 9.23
CA VAL A 39 -7.88 11.39 9.06
C VAL A 39 -6.79 10.64 9.79
N THR A 40 -7.15 9.87 10.83
CA THR A 40 -6.18 9.17 11.67
C THR A 40 -6.25 7.68 11.44
N PHE A 41 -5.20 6.96 11.85
CA PHE A 41 -5.21 5.50 11.79
C PHE A 41 -6.35 4.91 12.60
N GLU A 42 -6.70 5.56 13.71
CA GLU A 42 -7.80 5.09 14.54
C GLU A 42 -9.12 5.13 13.80
N GLU A 43 -9.34 6.21 13.08
CA GLU A 43 -10.55 6.36 12.29
C GLU A 43 -10.59 5.32 11.17
N VAL A 44 -9.48 5.14 10.47
CA VAL A 44 -9.40 4.16 9.39
C VAL A 44 -9.62 2.75 9.93
N SER A 45 -9.04 2.46 11.09
CA SER A 45 -9.21 1.17 11.73
C SER A 45 -10.67 0.91 12.06
N ALA A 46 -11.35 1.90 12.61
CA ALA A 46 -12.77 1.75 12.96
C ALA A 46 -13.64 1.54 11.71
N ALA A 47 -13.29 2.22 10.63
CA ALA A 47 -14.09 2.14 9.41
C ALA A 47 -13.83 0.87 8.60
N THR A 48 -12.61 0.35 8.64
CA THR A 48 -12.24 -0.79 7.79
C THR A 48 -12.18 -2.10 8.54
N GLY A 49 -12.06 -2.05 9.86
CA GLY A 49 -11.86 -3.27 10.64
C GLY A 49 -10.41 -3.72 10.67
N ILE A 50 -9.50 -2.96 10.08
CA ILE A 50 -8.09 -3.32 10.07
C ILE A 50 -7.45 -2.82 11.35
N ASN A 51 -6.62 -3.66 11.97
CA ASN A 51 -5.95 -3.28 13.20
C ASN A 51 -5.07 -2.04 12.97
N ARG A 52 -5.06 -1.12 13.92
CA ARG A 52 -4.28 0.11 13.81
C ARG A 52 -2.79 -0.15 13.64
N THR A 53 -2.28 -1.17 14.33
CA THR A 53 -0.88 -1.55 14.20
C THR A 53 -0.57 -2.00 12.77
N THR A 54 -1.48 -2.75 12.17
CA THR A 54 -1.32 -3.19 10.78
C THR A 54 -1.29 -2.00 9.83
N LEU A 55 -2.18 -1.04 10.05
CA LEU A 55 -2.21 0.16 9.22
C LEU A 55 -0.90 0.94 9.33
N SER A 56 -0.39 1.06 10.53
CA SER A 56 0.86 1.75 10.76
C SER A 56 2.02 1.04 10.06
N LYS A 57 2.05 -0.28 10.13
CA LYS A 57 3.10 -1.05 9.47
C LYS A 57 3.02 -0.95 7.96
N MET A 58 1.82 -0.96 7.40
CA MET A 58 1.64 -0.77 5.98
C MET A 58 2.16 0.59 5.53
N ALA A 59 1.98 1.60 6.35
CA ALA A 59 2.40 2.95 6.01
C ALA A 59 3.90 3.17 6.16
N ASN A 60 4.54 2.44 7.05
CA ASN A 60 5.90 2.72 7.44
C ASN A 60 6.94 1.66 7.15
N GLN A 61 6.54 0.40 7.01
CA GLN A 61 7.50 -0.67 6.77
C GLN A 61 7.56 -1.04 5.31
N ARG A 62 8.76 -1.06 4.75
CA ARG A 62 8.94 -1.48 3.38
C ARG A 62 8.66 -2.97 3.25
N GLY A 63 7.97 -3.33 2.18
CA GLY A 63 7.73 -4.72 1.88
C GLY A 63 6.88 -5.46 2.90
N TYR A 64 6.09 -4.73 3.69
CA TYR A 64 5.24 -5.36 4.68
C TYR A 64 4.19 -6.24 4.00
N ASN A 65 4.03 -7.45 4.49
CA ASN A 65 3.03 -8.38 3.95
C ASN A 65 1.67 -8.10 4.57
N THR A 66 0.69 -7.92 3.73
CA THR A 66 -0.67 -7.71 4.20
C THR A 66 -1.60 -8.63 3.41
N THR A 67 -2.85 -8.68 3.78
CA THR A 67 -3.81 -9.53 3.09
C THR A 67 -4.56 -8.74 2.04
N THR A 68 -5.11 -9.45 1.05
CA THR A 68 -5.94 -8.78 0.05
C THR A 68 -7.21 -8.23 0.68
N GLY A 69 -7.67 -8.85 1.78
CA GLY A 69 -8.81 -8.33 2.52
C GLY A 69 -8.53 -6.94 3.07
N ASN A 70 -7.33 -6.72 3.60
CA ASN A 70 -6.94 -5.40 4.09
C ASN A 70 -6.88 -4.40 2.95
N LEU A 71 -6.34 -4.81 1.81
CA LEU A 71 -6.29 -3.93 0.64
C LEU A 71 -7.69 -3.55 0.17
N SER A 72 -8.59 -4.53 0.15
CA SER A 72 -9.98 -4.29 -0.21
C SER A 72 -10.63 -3.26 0.71
N GLY A 73 -10.42 -3.41 2.00
CA GLY A 73 -10.97 -2.48 2.98
C GLY A 73 -10.46 -1.07 2.77
N LEU A 74 -9.17 -0.94 2.51
CA LEU A 74 -8.59 0.38 2.26
C LEU A 74 -9.10 0.99 0.97
N CYS A 75 -9.24 0.20 -0.09
CA CYS A 75 -9.76 0.70 -1.35
C CYS A 75 -11.18 1.21 -1.17
N LYS A 76 -11.99 0.47 -0.45
CA LYS A 76 -13.36 0.87 -0.21
C LYS A 76 -13.44 2.15 0.62
N TYR A 77 -12.64 2.22 1.67
CA TYR A 77 -12.65 3.38 2.55
C TYR A 77 -12.12 4.63 1.84
N LEU A 78 -11.05 4.48 1.09
CA LEU A 78 -10.42 5.61 0.42
C LEU A 78 -11.06 5.95 -0.92
N GLY A 79 -11.91 5.07 -1.44
CA GLY A 79 -12.60 5.31 -2.70
C GLY A 79 -11.69 5.24 -3.90
N CYS A 80 -10.77 4.28 -3.91
CA CYS A 80 -9.79 4.18 -4.98
C CYS A 80 -9.56 2.72 -5.36
N GLY A 81 -8.76 2.50 -6.38
CA GLY A 81 -8.41 1.16 -6.82
C GLY A 81 -7.16 0.66 -6.14
N VAL A 82 -6.89 -0.63 -6.28
CA VAL A 82 -5.72 -1.22 -5.64
C VAL A 82 -4.43 -0.62 -6.19
N GLY A 83 -4.41 -0.23 -7.44
CA GLY A 83 -3.23 0.41 -8.02
C GLY A 83 -2.91 1.76 -7.43
N ASP A 84 -3.87 2.39 -6.77
CA ASP A 84 -3.62 3.64 -6.07
C ASP A 84 -3.06 3.40 -4.67
N VAL A 85 -3.37 2.26 -4.07
CA VAL A 85 -2.95 1.94 -2.71
C VAL A 85 -1.58 1.30 -2.70
N ALA A 86 -1.27 0.47 -3.69
CA ALA A 86 -0.04 -0.30 -3.73
C ALA A 86 0.67 -0.10 -5.05
N GLU A 87 1.98 0.03 -5.01
CA GLU A 87 2.76 0.15 -6.24
C GLU A 87 4.04 -0.65 -6.11
N TYR A 88 4.54 -1.09 -7.24
CA TYR A 88 5.75 -1.89 -7.32
C TYR A 88 6.90 -0.91 -7.62
N VAL A 89 7.83 -0.80 -6.73
CA VAL A 89 8.88 0.21 -6.85
C VAL A 89 10.27 -0.41 -6.75
N ASP A 90 11.22 0.29 -7.37
CA ASP A 90 12.62 -0.05 -7.30
C ASP A 90 13.21 0.76 -6.14
N ILE A 91 13.76 0.07 -5.16
CA ILE A 91 14.26 0.74 -3.99
C ILE A 91 15.74 0.56 -3.79
N GLU A 92 16.48 0.35 -4.82
CA GLU A 92 17.89 0.12 -4.65
C GLU A 92 18.61 1.26 -3.95
#